data_aeb4f5f43f79ada5630cf398e5efb875
#
_entry.id   aeb4f5f43f79ada5630cf398e5efb875
#
_cell.length_a   1.000
_cell.length_b   1.000
_cell.length_c   1.000
_cell.angle_alpha   90.00
_cell.angle_beta   90.00
_cell.angle_gamma   90.00
#
_symmetry.space_group_name_H-M   'P 1'
#
loop_
_entity.id
_entity.type
_entity.pdbx_description
1 polymer ?
#
loop_
_entity_poly.entity_id
_entity_poly.type
_entity_poly.pdbx_seq_one_letter_code
_entity_poly.pdbx_strand_id
1 'polypeptide(L)'
;LAKRAGCAAKHPPGFLLPLLGMLPPVTDPNVIVGSSTADDAAIYKLNDETALVLTTDFFTPIVDAPRDFGRVAAANALSDVYAMGAKPTAALSVV
;
A
#
# COMPACT_ATOMS: atom_id res chain seq x y z
N LEU A 1 4.80 -4.93 23.35
CA LEU A 1 4.04 -5.14 22.11
C LEU A 1 3.08 -3.98 21.84
N ALA A 2 2.76 -3.77 20.59
CA ALA A 2 1.85 -2.71 20.18
C ALA A 2 0.42 -2.96 20.69
N LYS A 3 -0.29 -1.89 21.03
CA LYS A 3 -1.70 -1.96 21.47
C LYS A 3 -2.65 -2.19 20.31
N ARG A 4 -2.23 -1.85 19.08
CA ARG A 4 -2.98 -2.02 17.83
C ARG A 4 -2.02 -2.55 16.77
N ALA A 5 -2.53 -3.31 15.82
CA ALA A 5 -1.72 -3.92 14.77
C ALA A 5 -2.49 -3.97 13.44
N GLY A 6 -1.75 -4.06 12.34
CA GLY A 6 -2.31 -4.11 11.00
C GLY A 6 -3.11 -2.85 10.66
N CYS A 7 -4.18 -3.00 9.93
CA CYS A 7 -5.08 -1.88 9.59
C CYS A 7 -5.69 -1.22 10.82
N ALA A 8 -5.83 -1.95 11.93
CA ALA A 8 -6.35 -1.42 13.19
C ALA A 8 -5.39 -0.42 13.87
N ALA A 9 -4.11 -0.40 13.48
CA ALA A 9 -3.13 0.58 13.96
C ALA A 9 -3.22 1.92 13.21
N LYS A 10 -3.92 1.95 12.10
CA LYS A 10 -4.15 3.13 11.26
C LYS A 10 -5.52 3.73 11.54
N HIS A 11 -5.73 4.92 11.02
CA HIS A 11 -7.04 5.57 11.16
C HIS A 11 -8.08 4.90 10.24
N PRO A 12 -9.35 4.84 10.66
CA PRO A 12 -10.41 4.25 9.86
C PRO A 12 -10.69 5.08 8.60
N PRO A 13 -11.33 4.48 7.56
CA PRO A 13 -11.68 5.19 6.32
C PRO A 13 -12.50 6.46 6.55
N GLY A 14 -13.41 6.45 7.52
CA GLY A 14 -14.21 7.63 7.86
C GLY A 14 -13.38 8.83 8.33
N PHE A 15 -12.18 8.60 8.86
CA PHE A 15 -11.22 9.64 9.21
C PHE A 15 -10.32 10.02 8.03
N LEU A 16 -9.85 9.03 7.27
CA LEU A 16 -8.87 9.24 6.20
C LEU A 16 -9.48 9.83 4.92
N LEU A 17 -10.68 9.40 4.53
CA LEU A 17 -11.28 9.83 3.27
C LEU A 17 -11.47 11.35 3.18
N PRO A 18 -11.95 12.06 4.22
CA PRO A 18 -12.00 13.51 4.18
C PRO A 18 -10.65 14.18 4.03
N LEU A 19 -9.60 13.62 4.66
CA LEU A 19 -8.23 14.12 4.54
C LEU A 19 -7.68 13.91 3.13
N LEU A 20 -7.93 12.76 2.53
CA LEU A 20 -7.53 12.47 1.14
C LEU A 20 -8.20 13.43 0.17
N GLY A 21 -9.44 13.81 0.41
CA GLY A 21 -10.16 14.80 -0.38
C GLY A 21 -9.57 16.20 -0.35
N MET A 22 -8.73 16.51 0.65
CA MET A 22 -8.00 17.78 0.76
C MET A 22 -6.69 17.80 -0.03
N LEU A 23 -6.23 16.64 -0.51
CA LEU A 23 -5.03 16.56 -1.33
C LEU A 23 -5.30 17.12 -2.73
N PRO A 24 -4.29 17.72 -3.38
CA PRO A 24 -4.42 18.11 -4.77
C PRO A 24 -4.80 16.91 -5.64
N PRO A 25 -5.68 17.07 -6.62
CA PRO A 25 -6.02 15.99 -7.52
C PRO A 25 -4.80 15.54 -8.33
N VAL A 26 -4.71 14.22 -8.58
CA VAL A 26 -3.70 13.68 -9.47
C VAL A 26 -4.07 14.06 -10.90
N THR A 27 -3.18 14.80 -11.57
CA THR A 27 -3.41 15.29 -12.93
C THR A 27 -2.59 14.56 -14.00
N ASP A 28 -1.61 13.73 -13.59
CA ASP A 28 -0.80 12.94 -14.52
C ASP A 28 -1.68 11.85 -15.17
N PRO A 29 -1.84 11.87 -16.51
CA PRO A 29 -2.69 10.90 -17.21
C PRO A 29 -2.15 9.47 -17.15
N ASN A 30 -0.87 9.28 -16.78
CA ASN A 30 -0.28 7.96 -16.59
C ASN A 30 -0.65 7.32 -15.24
N VAL A 31 -1.19 8.07 -14.30
CA VAL A 31 -1.74 7.54 -13.06
C VAL A 31 -3.18 7.08 -13.31
N ILE A 32 -3.34 5.76 -13.47
CA ILE A 32 -4.64 5.16 -13.80
C ILE A 32 -5.49 5.00 -12.54
N VAL A 33 -4.84 4.51 -11.48
CA VAL A 33 -5.47 4.31 -10.17
C VAL A 33 -4.62 5.03 -9.13
N GLY A 34 -5.22 5.92 -8.39
CA GLY A 34 -4.53 6.74 -7.40
C GLY A 34 -5.35 6.93 -6.12
N SER A 35 -4.94 7.89 -5.32
CA SER A 35 -5.54 8.16 -4.01
C SER A 35 -7.03 8.50 -4.05
N SER A 36 -7.53 9.00 -5.18
CA SER A 36 -8.94 9.39 -5.32
C SER A 36 -9.90 8.21 -5.31
N THR A 37 -9.44 7.01 -5.67
CA THR A 37 -10.26 5.79 -5.72
C THR A 37 -10.12 4.92 -4.48
N ALA A 38 -9.15 5.23 -3.60
CA ALA A 38 -8.86 4.48 -2.37
C ALA A 38 -8.65 2.98 -2.60
N ASP A 39 -8.04 2.62 -3.74
CA ASP A 39 -7.71 1.23 -4.07
C ASP A 39 -6.49 0.73 -3.28
N ASP A 40 -6.23 -0.57 -3.36
CA ASP A 40 -5.15 -1.24 -2.61
C ASP A 40 -3.76 -0.78 -3.02
N ALA A 41 -3.60 -0.27 -4.25
CA ALA A 41 -2.33 0.20 -4.78
C ALA A 41 -2.54 1.26 -5.85
N ALA A 42 -1.49 2.01 -6.15
CA ALA A 42 -1.47 2.92 -7.29
C ALA A 42 -1.05 2.16 -8.56
N ILE A 43 -1.59 2.56 -9.69
CA ILE A 43 -1.19 2.05 -11.00
C ILE A 43 -0.65 3.21 -11.83
N TYR A 44 0.58 3.04 -12.32
CA TYR A 44 1.25 4.02 -13.16
C TYR A 44 1.56 3.40 -14.52
N LYS A 45 1.01 3.98 -15.58
CA LYS A 45 1.21 3.53 -16.97
C LYS A 45 2.57 3.96 -17.46
N LEU A 46 3.40 3.01 -17.85
CA LEU A 46 4.71 3.27 -18.47
C LEU A 46 4.58 3.44 -19.99
N ASN A 47 3.81 2.58 -20.63
CA ASN A 47 3.50 2.60 -22.06
C ASN A 47 2.19 1.86 -22.30
N ASP A 48 1.81 1.65 -23.56
CA ASP A 48 0.53 1.02 -23.92
C ASP A 48 0.42 -0.45 -23.47
N GLU A 49 1.54 -1.11 -23.18
CA GLU A 49 1.59 -2.53 -22.85
C GLU A 49 1.97 -2.80 -21.39
N THR A 50 2.53 -1.82 -20.69
CA THR A 50 3.13 -2.02 -19.37
C THR A 50 2.69 -0.95 -18.39
N ALA A 51 2.31 -1.39 -17.20
CA ALA A 51 2.03 -0.52 -16.07
C ALA A 51 2.73 -1.03 -14.81
N LEU A 52 3.04 -0.12 -13.90
CA LEU A 52 3.56 -0.43 -12.56
C LEU A 52 2.42 -0.41 -11.56
N VAL A 53 2.41 -1.37 -10.67
CA VAL A 53 1.60 -1.37 -9.45
C VAL A 53 2.50 -1.00 -8.29
N LEU A 54 2.17 0.06 -7.59
CA LEU A 54 2.98 0.62 -6.51
C LEU A 54 2.17 0.62 -5.22
N THR A 55 2.71 0.01 -4.19
CA THR A 55 2.09 0.01 -2.87
C THR A 55 3.15 0.14 -1.79
N THR A 56 2.78 0.70 -0.67
CA THR A 56 3.58 0.70 0.55
C THR A 56 2.66 0.49 1.74
N ASP A 57 3.09 -0.33 2.66
CA ASP A 57 2.37 -0.57 3.89
C ASP A 57 3.35 -0.80 5.03
N PHE A 58 3.01 -0.30 6.19
CA PHE A 58 3.80 -0.49 7.40
C PHE A 58 2.87 -0.66 8.59
N PHE A 59 3.37 -1.33 9.60
CA PHE A 59 2.62 -1.55 10.82
C PHE A 59 3.58 -1.75 12.00
N THR A 60 3.04 -1.59 13.20
CA THR A 60 3.79 -1.79 14.44
C THR A 60 4.08 -3.27 14.66
N PRO A 61 5.19 -3.60 15.37
CA PRO A 61 5.53 -4.99 15.64
C PRO A 61 4.41 -5.75 16.35
N ILE A 62 4.01 -6.87 15.75
CA ILE A 62 2.95 -7.76 16.28
C ILE A 62 3.52 -9.09 16.77
N VAL A 63 4.78 -9.37 16.46
CA VAL A 63 5.53 -10.54 16.92
C VAL A 63 6.92 -10.11 17.36
N ASP A 64 7.55 -10.87 18.26
CA ASP A 64 8.85 -10.51 18.83
C ASP A 64 10.02 -10.95 17.96
N ALA A 65 9.91 -12.10 17.28
CA ALA A 65 10.99 -12.64 16.46
C ALA A 65 11.15 -11.80 15.17
N PRO A 66 12.34 -11.20 14.93
CA PRO A 66 12.53 -10.35 13.74
C PRO A 66 12.27 -11.06 12.41
N ARG A 67 12.65 -12.34 12.31
CA ARG A 67 12.41 -13.14 11.11
C ARG A 67 10.90 -13.33 10.83
N ASP A 68 10.14 -13.62 11.87
CA ASP A 68 8.70 -13.80 11.76
C ASP A 68 8.01 -12.49 11.41
N PHE A 69 8.45 -11.39 12.00
CA PHE A 69 7.96 -10.06 11.65
C PHE A 69 8.21 -9.74 10.18
N GLY A 70 9.43 -10.03 9.67
CA GLY A 70 9.75 -9.83 8.27
C GLY A 70 8.88 -10.66 7.33
N ARG A 71 8.58 -11.91 7.68
CA ARG A 71 7.68 -12.76 6.91
C ARG A 71 6.26 -12.21 6.86
N VAL A 72 5.76 -11.73 7.99
CA VAL A 72 4.43 -11.10 8.07
C VAL A 72 4.41 -9.81 7.25
N ALA A 73 5.43 -8.98 7.38
CA ALA A 73 5.54 -7.74 6.62
C ALA A 73 5.56 -7.98 5.11
N ALA A 74 6.33 -8.96 4.66
CA ALA A 74 6.38 -9.34 3.25
C ALA A 74 5.02 -9.85 2.75
N ALA A 75 4.39 -10.75 3.49
CA ALA A 75 3.07 -11.28 3.11
C ALA A 75 2.03 -10.18 3.02
N ASN A 76 2.03 -9.25 3.97
CA ASN A 76 1.11 -8.12 4.00
C ASN A 76 1.32 -7.19 2.79
N ALA A 77 2.56 -6.82 2.49
CA ALA A 77 2.87 -5.95 1.35
C ALA A 77 2.55 -6.62 0.00
N LEU A 78 2.86 -7.91 -0.13
CA LEU A 78 2.60 -8.66 -1.36
C LEU A 78 1.10 -8.85 -1.62
N SER A 79 0.27 -8.91 -0.59
CA SER A 79 -1.17 -9.10 -0.75
C SER A 79 -1.81 -7.99 -1.58
N ASP A 80 -1.38 -6.74 -1.41
CA ASP A 80 -1.89 -5.59 -2.18
C ASP A 80 -1.50 -5.70 -3.66
N VAL A 81 -0.28 -6.17 -3.94
CA VAL A 81 0.17 -6.39 -5.32
C VAL A 81 -0.66 -7.48 -6.00
N TYR A 82 -0.87 -8.60 -5.31
CA TYR A 82 -1.69 -9.70 -5.84
C TYR A 82 -3.16 -9.31 -5.98
N ALA A 83 -3.69 -8.49 -5.07
CA ALA A 83 -5.06 -7.98 -5.19
C ALA A 83 -5.28 -7.18 -6.46
N MET A 84 -4.24 -6.53 -6.96
CA MET A 84 -4.27 -5.79 -8.23
C MET A 84 -3.95 -6.66 -9.45
N GLY A 85 -3.75 -7.97 -9.28
CA GLY A 85 -3.41 -8.89 -10.36
C GLY A 85 -1.99 -8.74 -10.89
N ALA A 86 -1.10 -8.12 -10.14
CA ALA A 86 0.26 -7.82 -10.58
C ALA A 86 1.26 -8.87 -10.11
N LYS A 87 2.43 -8.89 -10.75
CA LYS A 87 3.57 -9.74 -10.41
C LYS A 87 4.59 -8.92 -9.63
N PRO A 88 4.97 -9.31 -8.40
CA PRO A 88 6.02 -8.62 -7.65
C PRO A 88 7.36 -8.69 -8.38
N THR A 89 8.05 -7.57 -8.51
CA THR A 89 9.35 -7.49 -9.20
C THR A 89 10.43 -6.86 -8.34
N ALA A 90 10.08 -5.96 -7.44
CA ALA A 90 11.03 -5.27 -6.59
C ALA A 90 10.34 -4.87 -5.27
N ALA A 91 11.15 -4.66 -4.24
CA ALA A 91 10.67 -4.19 -2.95
C ALA A 91 11.64 -3.18 -2.36
N LEU A 92 11.09 -2.25 -1.59
CA LEU A 92 11.86 -1.34 -0.75
C LEU A 92 11.68 -1.78 0.71
N SER A 93 12.77 -1.72 1.47
CA SER A 93 12.72 -1.96 2.90
C SER A 93 12.77 -0.62 3.63
N VAL A 94 11.76 -0.39 4.45
CA VAL A 94 11.69 0.79 5.33
C VAL A 94 11.89 0.32 6.75
N VAL A 95 12.93 0.81 7.39
CA VAL A 95 13.29 0.44 8.76
C VAL A 95 13.49 1.67 9.63
#